data_06dbe5c76711bd5cb239c2d3925756e8
#
_entry.id   06dbe5c76711bd5cb239c2d3925756e8
#
_cell.length_a   1.000
_cell.length_b   1.000
_cell.length_c   1.000
_cell.angle_alpha   90.00
_cell.angle_beta   90.00
_cell.angle_gamma   90.00
#
_symmetry.space_group_name_H-M   'P 1'
#
loop_
_entity.id
_entity.type
_entity.pdbx_description
1 polymer ?
#
loop_
_entity_poly.entity_id
_entity_poly.type
_entity_poly.pdbx_seq_one_letter_code
_entity_poly.pdbx_strand_id
1 'polypeptide(L)'
;MKREKLNKNSNARNKRAFFIGYNKNGDIMNFYKKALKLKNETIAHRRFLHENAEVGLNMPKAVNYVCEELRSIGLNPKKCGGGVTATLGDGKPLLLLRADMDALPMKEESGLSFASKTACAHTCGHDFHTAFLLSAAKLLKAAEDKLRGRIKLVFQPSEEDLKGCQNMMDNGLFNEIPDFALSFHVGAGQIPVGTVMYNSDSIMMYSADRFEIRISGKGGHGAIPNLNADPIKTAVEIYSAFKNLAEKENALITIGKFQGGDTDNVIPDIAVLGGSLRTDSKENQKLISDKMKEMAEHIAKENKCSIDFVINASVPPLVCNNEFAERVIGLLRELNMENYKEISDIKVTASDDFSLITDKIPGAYIYLACGFEDERGKFTAHNPRVLFNEDVCPIGVAAFAHCAYELLK
;
A
#
# COMPACT_ATOMS: atom_id res chain seq x y z
N MET A 1 -5.48 26.06 48.68
CA MET A 1 -5.52 27.34 47.94
C MET A 1 -4.34 27.40 47.01
N LYS A 2 -4.58 27.88 45.82
CA LYS A 2 -3.75 28.04 44.60
C LYS A 2 -3.70 26.84 43.67
N ARG A 3 -4.64 26.88 42.68
CA ARG A 3 -4.63 26.18 41.42
C ARG A 3 -3.63 26.87 40.49
N GLU A 4 -2.66 26.16 39.96
CA GLU A 4 -1.89 26.61 38.81
C GLU A 4 -2.53 26.15 37.51
N LYS A 5 -2.80 27.15 36.66
CA LYS A 5 -3.29 26.99 35.30
C LYS A 5 -2.15 26.50 34.44
N LEU A 6 -2.28 25.30 33.85
CA LEU A 6 -1.43 24.86 32.76
C LEU A 6 -2.03 25.30 31.44
N ASN A 7 -1.20 25.96 30.66
CA ASN A 7 -1.41 26.56 29.36
C ASN A 7 -2.02 25.58 28.34
N LYS A 8 -3.21 25.91 27.85
CA LYS A 8 -3.71 25.44 26.55
C LYS A 8 -3.24 26.42 25.48
N ASN A 9 -2.19 26.09 24.77
CA ASN A 9 -1.86 26.70 23.50
C ASN A 9 -1.04 25.71 22.68
N SER A 10 -1.71 25.01 21.73
CA SER A 10 -1.11 24.66 20.46
C SER A 10 -2.14 23.93 19.57
N ASN A 11 -2.17 24.36 18.33
CA ASN A 11 -2.80 23.75 17.17
C ASN A 11 -4.30 24.01 16.93
N ALA A 12 -4.62 25.28 16.70
CA ALA A 12 -5.67 25.63 15.78
C ALA A 12 -5.19 25.42 14.32
N ARG A 13 -5.10 24.17 13.85
CA ARG A 13 -5.06 23.87 12.42
C ARG A 13 -6.50 23.97 11.89
N ASN A 14 -6.69 24.86 10.93
CA ASN A 14 -7.88 25.20 10.19
C ASN A 14 -8.92 24.05 10.11
N LYS A 15 -9.95 24.10 10.94
CA LYS A 15 -11.19 23.39 10.71
C LYS A 15 -11.94 24.13 9.60
N ARG A 16 -11.64 23.81 8.34
CA ARG A 16 -12.57 24.10 7.23
C ARG A 16 -13.69 23.07 7.34
N ALA A 17 -14.81 23.50 7.92
CA ALA A 17 -16.05 22.75 7.88
C ALA A 17 -16.52 22.66 6.42
N PHE A 18 -16.46 21.47 5.83
CA PHE A 18 -17.00 21.21 4.50
C PHE A 18 -18.51 20.94 4.62
N PHE A 19 -19.32 22.00 4.69
CA PHE A 19 -20.73 21.92 4.40
C PHE A 19 -20.92 22.02 2.90
N ILE A 20 -20.99 20.89 2.19
CA ILE A 20 -21.58 20.83 0.85
C ILE A 20 -23.02 20.35 1.05
N GLY A 21 -23.98 21.25 0.78
CA GLY A 21 -25.40 21.00 0.96
C GLY A 21 -25.89 19.84 0.07
N TYR A 22 -26.66 18.95 0.66
CA TYR A 22 -27.43 17.90 -0.02
C TYR A 22 -28.50 18.55 -0.93
N ASN A 23 -28.35 18.44 -2.23
CA ASN A 23 -29.39 18.76 -3.19
C ASN A 23 -30.08 17.45 -3.65
N LYS A 24 -31.27 17.18 -3.15
CA LYS A 24 -32.01 15.91 -3.34
C LYS A 24 -32.71 15.75 -4.70
N ASN A 25 -32.57 16.66 -5.65
CA ASN A 25 -33.31 16.65 -6.92
C ASN A 25 -32.37 16.82 -8.13
N GLY A 26 -31.58 15.81 -8.42
CA GLY A 26 -30.86 15.64 -9.67
C GLY A 26 -30.91 14.17 -10.07
N ASP A 27 -30.97 13.86 -11.37
CA ASP A 27 -30.87 12.49 -11.88
C ASP A 27 -29.68 11.77 -11.23
N ILE A 28 -29.95 10.85 -10.33
CA ILE A 28 -28.90 10.06 -9.66
C ILE A 28 -28.19 9.25 -10.73
N MET A 29 -26.94 9.64 -11.03
CA MET A 29 -26.13 8.92 -11.99
C MET A 29 -25.78 7.54 -11.42
N ASN A 30 -26.48 6.50 -11.86
CA ASN A 30 -26.29 5.16 -11.34
C ASN A 30 -24.99 4.55 -11.88
N PHE A 31 -23.86 4.85 -11.20
CA PHE A 31 -22.55 4.34 -11.56
C PHE A 31 -22.45 2.81 -11.47
N TYR A 32 -23.19 2.18 -10.55
CA TYR A 32 -23.18 0.71 -10.44
C TYR A 32 -23.78 0.06 -11.69
N LYS A 33 -24.93 0.55 -12.19
CA LYS A 33 -25.50 0.05 -13.46
C LYS A 33 -24.59 0.29 -14.66
N LYS A 34 -23.85 1.40 -14.67
CA LYS A 34 -22.86 1.69 -15.72
C LYS A 34 -21.65 0.76 -15.61
N ALA A 35 -21.15 0.52 -14.41
CA ALA A 35 -20.05 -0.38 -14.13
C ALA A 35 -20.38 -1.84 -14.50
N LEU A 36 -21.61 -2.29 -14.26
CA LEU A 36 -22.08 -3.60 -14.71
C LEU A 36 -21.98 -3.78 -16.24
N LYS A 37 -22.23 -2.72 -17.02
CA LYS A 37 -22.06 -2.75 -18.48
C LYS A 37 -20.59 -2.83 -18.91
N LEU A 38 -19.68 -2.34 -18.08
CA LEU A 38 -18.23 -2.39 -18.32
C LEU A 38 -17.57 -3.64 -17.75
N LYS A 39 -18.30 -4.56 -17.09
CA LYS A 39 -17.74 -5.74 -16.42
C LYS A 39 -16.73 -6.49 -17.30
N ASN A 40 -17.11 -6.85 -18.53
CA ASN A 40 -16.24 -7.60 -19.42
C ASN A 40 -15.00 -6.81 -19.87
N GLU A 41 -15.13 -5.51 -20.08
CA GLU A 41 -14.01 -4.63 -20.40
C GLU A 41 -13.04 -4.52 -19.21
N THR A 42 -13.56 -4.33 -18.01
CA THR A 42 -12.75 -4.30 -16.77
C THR A 42 -12.01 -5.62 -16.55
N ILE A 43 -12.69 -6.75 -16.78
CA ILE A 43 -12.07 -8.08 -16.73
C ILE A 43 -10.96 -8.22 -17.78
N ALA A 44 -11.15 -7.68 -18.98
CA ALA A 44 -10.13 -7.70 -20.03
C ALA A 44 -8.90 -6.89 -19.63
N HIS A 45 -9.06 -5.68 -19.06
CA HIS A 45 -7.96 -4.88 -18.50
C HIS A 45 -7.21 -5.67 -17.41
N ARG A 46 -7.94 -6.23 -16.45
CA ARG A 46 -7.38 -7.03 -15.36
C ARG A 46 -6.55 -8.21 -15.91
N ARG A 47 -7.11 -9.00 -16.83
CA ARG A 47 -6.43 -10.19 -17.37
C ARG A 47 -5.21 -9.85 -18.20
N PHE A 48 -5.24 -8.74 -18.95
CA PHE A 48 -4.06 -8.26 -19.67
C PHE A 48 -2.91 -7.94 -18.72
N LEU A 49 -3.19 -7.20 -17.65
CA LEU A 49 -2.19 -6.85 -16.62
C LEU A 49 -1.68 -8.10 -15.92
N HIS A 50 -2.57 -9.00 -15.56
CA HIS A 50 -2.26 -10.27 -14.90
C HIS A 50 -1.29 -11.14 -15.71
N GLU A 51 -1.57 -11.33 -17.01
CA GLU A 51 -0.71 -12.10 -17.93
C GLU A 51 0.67 -11.46 -18.13
N ASN A 52 0.75 -10.14 -18.00
CA ASN A 52 1.94 -9.34 -18.23
C ASN A 52 2.54 -8.76 -16.93
N ALA A 53 2.38 -9.45 -15.82
CA ALA A 53 2.83 -9.03 -14.50
C ALA A 53 4.30 -8.56 -14.50
N GLU A 54 4.54 -7.39 -13.89
CA GLU A 54 5.85 -6.74 -13.75
C GLU A 54 6.05 -6.30 -12.30
N VAL A 55 7.30 -6.09 -11.89
CA VAL A 55 7.66 -5.72 -10.51
C VAL A 55 8.52 -4.46 -10.46
N GLY A 56 8.48 -3.78 -9.34
CA GLY A 56 9.36 -2.65 -9.03
C GLY A 56 9.02 -1.39 -9.82
N LEU A 57 10.00 -0.51 -9.98
CA LEU A 57 9.81 0.82 -10.59
C LEU A 57 9.78 0.81 -12.12
N ASN A 58 10.33 -0.22 -12.77
CA ASN A 58 10.41 -0.30 -14.22
C ASN A 58 9.40 -1.31 -14.78
N MET A 59 8.22 -0.84 -15.13
CA MET A 59 7.09 -1.64 -15.60
C MET A 59 6.60 -1.16 -16.97
N PRO A 60 7.39 -1.33 -18.04
CA PRO A 60 7.09 -0.75 -19.34
C PRO A 60 5.78 -1.26 -19.96
N LYS A 61 5.38 -2.52 -19.74
CA LYS A 61 4.15 -3.07 -20.31
C LYS A 61 2.92 -2.47 -19.63
N ALA A 62 2.88 -2.48 -18.29
CA ALA A 62 1.78 -1.90 -17.51
C ALA A 62 1.66 -0.40 -17.76
N VAL A 63 2.77 0.35 -17.71
CA VAL A 63 2.82 1.81 -17.97
C VAL A 63 2.32 2.15 -19.38
N ASN A 64 2.78 1.43 -20.40
CA ASN A 64 2.34 1.68 -21.78
C ASN A 64 0.86 1.38 -21.96
N TYR A 65 0.39 0.25 -21.43
CA TYR A 65 -1.01 -0.13 -21.45
C TYR A 65 -1.91 0.93 -20.82
N VAL A 66 -1.60 1.34 -19.59
CA VAL A 66 -2.34 2.40 -18.89
C VAL A 66 -2.34 3.70 -19.70
N CYS A 67 -1.20 4.10 -20.27
CA CYS A 67 -1.13 5.29 -21.10
C CYS A 67 -2.00 5.20 -22.36
N GLU A 68 -2.04 4.04 -23.03
CA GLU A 68 -2.86 3.82 -24.23
C GLU A 68 -4.35 3.86 -23.90
N GLU A 69 -4.77 3.18 -22.84
CA GLU A 69 -6.16 3.16 -22.39
C GLU A 69 -6.64 4.55 -21.98
N LEU A 70 -5.84 5.31 -21.23
CA LEU A 70 -6.18 6.68 -20.86
C LEU A 70 -6.29 7.62 -22.08
N ARG A 71 -5.42 7.46 -23.09
CA ARG A 71 -5.53 8.23 -24.35
C ARG A 71 -6.77 7.84 -25.14
N SER A 72 -7.15 6.57 -25.16
CA SER A 72 -8.31 6.08 -25.88
C SER A 72 -9.63 6.73 -25.43
N ILE A 73 -9.69 7.14 -24.15
CA ILE A 73 -10.83 7.84 -23.56
C ILE A 73 -10.67 9.38 -23.57
N GLY A 74 -9.63 9.90 -24.26
CA GLY A 74 -9.42 11.35 -24.40
C GLY A 74 -8.74 12.03 -23.21
N LEU A 75 -8.01 11.27 -22.37
CA LEU A 75 -7.16 11.83 -21.33
C LEU A 75 -5.72 11.98 -21.80
N ASN A 76 -4.96 12.86 -21.13
CA ASN A 76 -3.54 13.09 -21.43
C ASN A 76 -2.66 12.54 -20.31
N PRO A 77 -2.25 11.26 -20.36
CA PRO A 77 -1.39 10.66 -19.35
C PRO A 77 0.02 11.23 -19.39
N LYS A 78 0.60 11.40 -18.21
CA LYS A 78 1.99 11.86 -17.99
C LYS A 78 2.72 10.82 -17.15
N LYS A 79 3.97 10.54 -17.50
CA LYS A 79 4.86 9.77 -16.63
C LYS A 79 5.20 10.59 -15.39
N CYS A 80 5.21 9.93 -14.22
CA CYS A 80 5.57 10.51 -12.93
C CYS A 80 6.44 9.47 -12.20
N GLY A 81 7.75 9.65 -12.25
CA GLY A 81 8.68 8.58 -11.87
C GLY A 81 8.44 7.32 -12.69
N GLY A 82 8.36 6.16 -12.03
CA GLY A 82 8.00 4.88 -12.65
C GLY A 82 6.51 4.70 -12.96
N GLY A 83 5.64 5.63 -12.51
CA GLY A 83 4.19 5.54 -12.66
C GLY A 83 3.59 6.47 -13.71
N VAL A 84 2.26 6.52 -13.71
CA VAL A 84 1.46 7.32 -14.64
C VAL A 84 0.47 8.17 -13.88
N THR A 85 0.29 9.42 -14.30
CA THR A 85 -0.78 10.29 -13.82
C THR A 85 -1.60 10.84 -14.98
N ALA A 86 -2.89 11.08 -14.75
CA ALA A 86 -3.75 11.85 -15.65
C ALA A 86 -4.70 12.71 -14.81
N THR A 87 -5.16 13.82 -15.38
CA THR A 87 -6.10 14.70 -14.68
C THR A 87 -7.32 14.95 -15.57
N LEU A 88 -8.51 14.97 -14.95
CA LEU A 88 -9.77 15.34 -15.59
C LEU A 88 -10.54 16.30 -14.69
N GLY A 89 -11.46 17.08 -15.28
CA GLY A 89 -12.20 18.13 -14.60
C GLY A 89 -11.43 19.44 -14.50
N ASP A 90 -12.03 20.45 -13.89
CA ASP A 90 -11.48 21.80 -13.72
C ASP A 90 -11.77 22.36 -12.32
N GLY A 91 -10.96 23.32 -11.87
CA GLY A 91 -11.16 24.02 -10.60
C GLY A 91 -10.65 23.25 -9.37
N LYS A 92 -11.33 23.48 -8.26
CA LYS A 92 -11.06 22.91 -6.92
C LYS A 92 -12.36 22.33 -6.34
N PRO A 93 -12.30 21.30 -5.48
CA PRO A 93 -11.09 20.66 -4.94
C PRO A 93 -10.41 19.69 -5.93
N LEU A 94 -9.18 19.27 -5.60
CA LEU A 94 -8.44 18.24 -6.33
C LEU A 94 -8.47 16.94 -5.53
N LEU A 95 -9.12 15.91 -6.06
CA LEU A 95 -9.16 14.57 -5.50
C LEU A 95 -8.13 13.67 -6.18
N LEU A 96 -7.30 12.99 -5.40
CA LEU A 96 -6.37 11.97 -5.89
C LEU A 96 -7.03 10.58 -5.77
N LEU A 97 -7.07 9.83 -6.86
CA LEU A 97 -7.46 8.41 -6.89
C LEU A 97 -6.23 7.59 -7.21
N ARG A 98 -5.88 6.62 -6.35
CA ARG A 98 -4.69 5.79 -6.51
C ARG A 98 -5.05 4.33 -6.79
N ALA A 99 -4.37 3.74 -7.77
CA ALA A 99 -4.25 2.31 -7.98
C ALA A 99 -2.77 1.96 -8.16
N ASP A 100 -2.30 0.93 -7.48
CA ASP A 100 -1.01 0.32 -7.72
C ASP A 100 -1.06 -0.63 -8.91
N MET A 101 0.11 -0.93 -9.50
CA MET A 101 0.20 -1.69 -10.76
C MET A 101 1.15 -2.88 -10.68
N ASP A 102 2.00 -2.95 -9.65
CA ASP A 102 3.08 -3.93 -9.56
C ASP A 102 2.59 -5.30 -9.07
N ALA A 103 3.40 -6.31 -9.34
CA ALA A 103 3.21 -7.68 -8.96
C ALA A 103 4.33 -8.14 -8.00
N LEU A 104 4.27 -9.38 -7.56
CA LEU A 104 5.27 -10.01 -6.71
C LEU A 104 6.22 -10.91 -7.52
N PRO A 105 7.52 -10.98 -7.15
CA PRO A 105 8.51 -11.81 -7.83
C PRO A 105 8.35 -13.29 -7.42
N MET A 106 7.27 -13.90 -7.87
CA MET A 106 6.98 -15.32 -7.64
C MET A 106 6.28 -15.94 -8.84
N LYS A 107 6.53 -17.22 -9.07
CA LYS A 107 5.83 -17.97 -10.11
C LYS A 107 4.40 -18.24 -9.68
N GLU A 108 3.45 -17.98 -10.56
CA GLU A 108 2.05 -18.27 -10.34
C GLU A 108 1.74 -19.78 -10.43
N GLU A 109 0.88 -20.24 -9.51
CA GLU A 109 0.40 -21.64 -9.43
C GLU A 109 -1.14 -21.69 -9.33
N SER A 110 -1.84 -20.66 -9.79
CA SER A 110 -3.30 -20.52 -9.68
C SER A 110 -4.06 -21.51 -10.56
N GLY A 111 -3.45 -21.98 -11.66
CA GLY A 111 -4.11 -22.82 -12.67
C GLY A 111 -5.08 -22.06 -13.59
N LEU A 112 -5.09 -20.73 -13.56
CA LEU A 112 -5.94 -19.89 -14.41
C LEU A 112 -5.49 -19.97 -15.87
N SER A 113 -6.45 -19.93 -16.81
CA SER A 113 -6.16 -19.92 -18.26
C SER A 113 -5.42 -18.68 -18.74
N PHE A 114 -5.48 -17.60 -17.95
CA PHE A 114 -4.78 -16.32 -18.14
C PHE A 114 -3.72 -16.09 -17.07
N ALA A 115 -3.16 -17.14 -16.48
CA ALA A 115 -2.07 -17.06 -15.53
C ALA A 115 -0.89 -16.25 -16.12
N SER A 116 -0.12 -15.62 -15.24
CA SER A 116 1.03 -14.80 -15.63
C SER A 116 1.99 -15.55 -16.56
N LYS A 117 2.40 -14.88 -17.63
CA LYS A 117 3.38 -15.36 -18.62
C LYS A 117 4.82 -14.95 -18.26
N THR A 118 5.01 -14.35 -17.10
CA THR A 118 6.30 -13.87 -16.61
C THR A 118 6.76 -14.66 -15.38
N ALA A 119 7.90 -14.27 -14.79
CA ALA A 119 8.36 -14.82 -13.51
C ALA A 119 7.72 -14.12 -12.29
N CYS A 120 6.70 -13.29 -12.51
CA CYS A 120 6.00 -12.48 -11.52
C CYS A 120 4.52 -12.84 -11.50
N ALA A 121 3.82 -12.58 -10.40
CA ALA A 121 2.41 -12.89 -10.26
C ALA A 121 1.65 -11.81 -9.48
N HIS A 122 0.47 -11.44 -9.94
CA HIS A 122 -0.44 -10.54 -9.23
C HIS A 122 -1.17 -11.25 -8.10
N THR A 123 -0.41 -11.61 -7.05
CA THR A 123 -0.97 -12.31 -5.89
C THR A 123 -1.43 -11.38 -4.77
N CYS A 124 -1.33 -10.06 -4.96
CA CYS A 124 -1.94 -9.03 -4.11
C CYS A 124 -3.19 -8.38 -4.74
N GLY A 125 -3.40 -8.56 -6.06
CA GLY A 125 -4.59 -8.07 -6.74
C GLY A 125 -4.47 -6.67 -7.35
N HIS A 126 -3.26 -6.14 -7.53
CA HIS A 126 -3.02 -4.80 -8.10
C HIS A 126 -3.46 -4.68 -9.57
N ASP A 127 -3.55 -5.80 -10.28
CA ASP A 127 -4.19 -5.89 -11.60
C ASP A 127 -5.67 -5.48 -11.57
N PHE A 128 -6.41 -5.80 -10.48
CA PHE A 128 -7.77 -5.32 -10.28
C PHE A 128 -7.82 -3.83 -10.00
N HIS A 129 -6.93 -3.31 -9.14
CA HIS A 129 -6.93 -1.90 -8.77
C HIS A 129 -6.73 -1.01 -10.00
N THR A 130 -5.75 -1.36 -10.83
CA THR A 130 -5.49 -0.68 -12.09
C THR A 130 -6.67 -0.79 -13.06
N ALA A 131 -7.27 -1.98 -13.22
CA ALA A 131 -8.44 -2.19 -14.08
C ALA A 131 -9.67 -1.41 -13.61
N PHE A 132 -9.91 -1.34 -12.28
CA PHE A 132 -11.00 -0.55 -11.71
C PHE A 132 -10.82 0.92 -12.02
N LEU A 133 -9.63 1.47 -11.79
CA LEU A 133 -9.37 2.89 -11.99
C LEU A 133 -9.40 3.28 -13.47
N LEU A 134 -8.96 2.41 -14.41
CA LEU A 134 -9.10 2.63 -15.85
C LEU A 134 -10.56 2.71 -16.26
N SER A 135 -11.38 1.74 -15.85
CA SER A 135 -12.81 1.73 -16.17
C SER A 135 -13.58 2.85 -15.48
N ALA A 136 -13.21 3.21 -14.24
CA ALA A 136 -13.77 4.35 -13.54
C ALA A 136 -13.42 5.68 -14.23
N ALA A 137 -12.19 5.82 -14.74
CA ALA A 137 -11.75 6.98 -15.50
C ALA A 137 -12.62 7.22 -16.75
N LYS A 138 -13.00 6.14 -17.45
CA LYS A 138 -13.93 6.20 -18.60
C LYS A 138 -15.29 6.73 -18.21
N LEU A 139 -15.85 6.25 -17.07
CA LEU A 139 -17.13 6.73 -16.56
C LEU A 139 -17.08 8.19 -16.11
N LEU A 140 -16.00 8.58 -15.43
CA LEU A 140 -15.77 9.93 -14.95
C LEU A 140 -15.53 10.91 -16.10
N LYS A 141 -14.78 10.50 -17.14
CA LYS A 141 -14.58 11.29 -18.35
C LYS A 141 -15.90 11.57 -19.07
N ALA A 142 -16.79 10.58 -19.13
CA ALA A 142 -18.13 10.74 -19.70
C ALA A 142 -19.07 11.66 -18.89
N ALA A 143 -18.70 12.03 -17.67
CA ALA A 143 -19.45 12.90 -16.77
C ALA A 143 -18.64 14.16 -16.39
N GLU A 144 -17.55 14.44 -17.08
CA GLU A 144 -16.59 15.50 -16.73
C GLU A 144 -17.22 16.89 -16.66
N ASP A 145 -18.18 17.16 -17.53
CA ASP A 145 -18.94 18.42 -17.59
C ASP A 145 -19.77 18.72 -16.32
N LYS A 146 -20.01 17.72 -15.50
CA LYS A 146 -20.75 17.81 -14.22
C LYS A 146 -19.86 17.93 -13.00
N LEU A 147 -18.56 17.77 -13.15
CA LEU A 147 -17.61 17.90 -12.05
C LEU A 147 -17.34 19.38 -11.72
N ARG A 148 -17.31 19.70 -10.44
CA ARG A 148 -16.94 21.03 -9.90
C ARG A 148 -15.59 20.98 -9.19
N GLY A 149 -14.68 20.19 -9.69
CA GLY A 149 -13.34 19.98 -9.19
C GLY A 149 -12.56 19.08 -10.13
N ARG A 150 -11.36 18.71 -9.74
CA ARG A 150 -10.47 17.90 -10.55
C ARG A 150 -10.19 16.56 -9.88
N ILE A 151 -9.96 15.56 -10.72
CA ILE A 151 -9.51 14.24 -10.31
C ILE A 151 -8.11 14.02 -10.88
N LYS A 152 -7.15 13.73 -10.01
CA LYS A 152 -5.81 13.24 -10.37
C LYS A 152 -5.83 11.72 -10.25
N LEU A 153 -5.82 11.04 -11.38
CA LEU A 153 -5.65 9.59 -11.47
C LEU A 153 -4.16 9.28 -11.29
N VAL A 154 -3.85 8.31 -10.43
CA VAL A 154 -2.49 7.89 -10.09
C VAL A 154 -2.41 6.38 -10.25
N PHE A 155 -1.56 5.93 -11.17
CA PHE A 155 -1.22 4.53 -11.38
C PHE A 155 0.21 4.34 -10.89
N GLN A 156 0.34 3.73 -9.72
CA GLN A 156 1.57 3.69 -8.95
C GLN A 156 2.34 2.38 -9.18
N PRO A 157 3.66 2.43 -9.41
CA PRO A 157 4.53 1.26 -9.44
C PRO A 157 5.00 0.88 -8.04
N SER A 158 5.61 -0.30 -7.87
CA SER A 158 6.49 -0.66 -6.74
C SER A 158 5.90 -0.42 -5.34
N GLU A 159 4.62 -0.72 -5.14
CA GLU A 159 4.00 -0.72 -3.82
C GLU A 159 4.64 -1.78 -2.94
N GLU A 160 4.79 -3.00 -3.47
CA GLU A 160 5.33 -4.18 -2.78
C GLU A 160 6.77 -3.98 -2.26
N ASP A 161 7.52 -3.06 -2.88
CA ASP A 161 8.84 -2.63 -2.42
C ASP A 161 8.79 -1.41 -1.46
N LEU A 162 7.62 -0.82 -1.22
CA LEU A 162 7.40 0.40 -0.44
C LEU A 162 8.19 1.62 -1.00
N LYS A 163 8.37 1.67 -2.33
CA LYS A 163 9.19 2.70 -3.01
C LYS A 163 8.42 3.51 -4.03
N GLY A 164 7.28 3.01 -4.49
CA GLY A 164 6.56 3.58 -5.61
C GLY A 164 5.98 4.95 -5.32
N CYS A 165 5.32 5.10 -4.20
CA CYS A 165 4.75 6.38 -3.79
C CYS A 165 5.82 7.45 -3.61
N GLN A 166 6.92 7.15 -2.89
CA GLN A 166 8.02 8.10 -2.72
C GLN A 166 8.67 8.46 -4.07
N ASN A 167 8.90 7.47 -4.94
CA ASN A 167 9.43 7.71 -6.28
C ASN A 167 8.55 8.68 -7.08
N MET A 168 7.22 8.51 -7.03
CA MET A 168 6.30 9.43 -7.70
C MET A 168 6.29 10.82 -7.06
N MET A 169 6.38 10.91 -5.72
CA MET A 169 6.48 12.20 -5.00
C MET A 169 7.74 12.97 -5.40
N ASP A 170 8.89 12.31 -5.46
CA ASP A 170 10.17 12.89 -5.88
C ASP A 170 10.15 13.35 -7.34
N ASN A 171 9.25 12.79 -8.15
CA ASN A 171 9.05 13.13 -9.56
C ASN A 171 7.80 13.99 -9.82
N GLY A 172 7.31 14.70 -8.81
CA GLY A 172 6.32 15.76 -8.96
C GLY A 172 4.87 15.37 -8.75
N LEU A 173 4.57 14.23 -8.15
CA LEU A 173 3.19 13.85 -7.80
C LEU A 173 2.49 14.95 -6.99
N PHE A 174 3.23 15.60 -6.08
CA PHE A 174 2.75 16.67 -5.20
C PHE A 174 3.21 18.09 -5.61
N ASN A 175 3.59 18.31 -6.88
CA ASN A 175 3.78 19.67 -7.41
C ASN A 175 2.51 20.53 -7.25
N GLU A 176 1.35 19.88 -7.32
CA GLU A 176 0.10 20.40 -6.82
C GLU A 176 -0.45 19.42 -5.81
N ILE A 177 -0.58 19.87 -4.55
CA ILE A 177 -1.03 19.06 -3.42
C ILE A 177 -2.54 18.84 -3.55
N PRO A 178 -3.02 17.57 -3.60
CA PRO A 178 -4.45 17.27 -3.60
C PRO A 178 -5.11 17.65 -2.28
N ASP A 179 -6.41 17.94 -2.33
CA ASP A 179 -7.20 18.25 -1.13
C ASP A 179 -7.58 16.95 -0.38
N PHE A 180 -7.74 15.84 -1.12
CA PHE A 180 -8.10 14.51 -0.59
C PHE A 180 -7.45 13.41 -1.43
N ALA A 181 -7.31 12.21 -0.82
CA ALA A 181 -6.87 11.01 -1.53
C ALA A 181 -7.75 9.80 -1.20
N LEU A 182 -7.99 8.95 -2.20
CA LEU A 182 -8.79 7.73 -2.06
C LEU A 182 -8.11 6.56 -2.78
N SER A 183 -8.02 5.43 -2.09
CA SER A 183 -7.58 4.16 -2.65
C SER A 183 -8.53 3.04 -2.23
N PHE A 184 -8.76 2.09 -3.14
CA PHE A 184 -9.44 0.83 -2.86
C PHE A 184 -8.48 -0.33 -3.08
N HIS A 185 -8.49 -1.29 -2.17
CA HIS A 185 -7.70 -2.50 -2.27
C HIS A 185 -8.60 -3.73 -2.27
N VAL A 186 -8.28 -4.75 -3.05
CA VAL A 186 -9.04 -6.00 -3.04
C VAL A 186 -8.53 -6.94 -1.95
N GLY A 187 -9.45 -7.64 -1.28
CA GLY A 187 -9.14 -8.62 -0.24
C GLY A 187 -9.50 -10.04 -0.67
N ALA A 188 -8.50 -10.91 -0.90
CA ALA A 188 -8.73 -12.33 -1.18
C ALA A 188 -9.06 -13.13 0.08
N GLY A 189 -9.39 -14.40 -0.09
CA GLY A 189 -9.68 -15.33 1.01
C GLY A 189 -11.15 -15.75 1.04
N GLN A 190 -11.66 -16.07 2.23
CA GLN A 190 -13.03 -16.56 2.41
C GLN A 190 -14.05 -15.45 2.74
N ILE A 191 -13.76 -14.22 2.36
CA ILE A 191 -14.68 -13.10 2.53
C ILE A 191 -15.36 -12.82 1.19
N PRO A 192 -16.71 -12.94 1.11
CA PRO A 192 -17.42 -12.86 -0.16
C PRO A 192 -17.45 -11.45 -0.74
N VAL A 193 -17.58 -11.39 -2.06
CA VAL A 193 -17.80 -10.15 -2.84
C VAL A 193 -19.03 -9.41 -2.31
N GLY A 194 -18.93 -8.08 -2.23
CA GLY A 194 -19.93 -7.19 -1.63
C GLY A 194 -19.60 -6.77 -0.21
N THR A 195 -18.60 -7.41 0.44
CA THR A 195 -18.12 -6.98 1.75
C THR A 195 -17.10 -5.84 1.60
N VAL A 196 -17.35 -4.74 2.30
CA VAL A 196 -16.47 -3.58 2.42
C VAL A 196 -15.84 -3.60 3.80
N MET A 197 -14.51 -3.46 3.87
CA MET A 197 -13.77 -3.49 5.13
C MET A 197 -12.96 -2.22 5.28
N TYR A 198 -13.05 -1.57 6.45
CA TYR A 198 -12.43 -0.26 6.68
C TYR A 198 -12.10 0.00 8.15
N ASN A 199 -11.34 1.05 8.38
CA ASN A 199 -11.15 1.63 9.70
C ASN A 199 -11.14 3.16 9.56
N SER A 200 -12.06 3.83 10.23
CA SER A 200 -12.15 5.29 10.23
C SER A 200 -11.55 5.94 11.47
N ASP A 201 -11.42 5.21 12.59
CA ASP A 201 -11.10 5.79 13.90
C ASP A 201 -9.64 5.63 14.31
N SER A 202 -8.89 4.72 13.68
CA SER A 202 -7.53 4.40 14.08
C SER A 202 -6.65 4.01 12.88
N ILE A 203 -5.51 3.42 13.18
CA ILE A 203 -4.64 2.89 12.13
C ILE A 203 -5.31 1.71 11.43
N MET A 204 -5.27 1.73 10.11
CA MET A 204 -5.72 0.62 9.28
C MET A 204 -4.60 -0.39 9.04
N MET A 205 -3.38 0.12 8.80
CA MET A 205 -2.19 -0.70 8.60
C MET A 205 -1.01 -0.21 9.43
N TYR A 206 -0.11 -1.13 9.77
CA TYR A 206 1.13 -0.82 10.49
C TYR A 206 2.13 -0.07 9.60
N SER A 207 3.08 0.62 10.24
CA SER A 207 4.29 1.10 9.57
C SER A 207 5.13 -0.06 9.05
N ALA A 208 6.06 0.22 8.15
CA ALA A 208 7.10 -0.73 7.81
C ALA A 208 8.43 -0.02 7.57
N ASP A 209 9.48 -0.48 8.27
CA ASP A 209 10.87 -0.22 7.91
C ASP A 209 11.49 -1.52 7.41
N ARG A 210 12.07 -1.49 6.22
CA ARG A 210 12.90 -2.58 5.72
C ARG A 210 14.35 -2.24 5.98
N PHE A 211 15.02 -3.05 6.77
CA PHE A 211 16.41 -2.81 7.18
C PHE A 211 17.35 -3.91 6.73
N GLU A 212 18.61 -3.53 6.59
CA GLU A 212 19.74 -4.44 6.41
C GLU A 212 20.87 -4.04 7.36
N ILE A 213 21.52 -5.04 7.98
CA ILE A 213 22.67 -4.85 8.82
C ILE A 213 23.80 -5.69 8.22
N ARG A 214 24.84 -5.00 7.73
CA ARG A 214 26.09 -5.63 7.33
C ARG A 214 27.04 -5.59 8.52
N ILE A 215 27.45 -6.75 8.97
CA ILE A 215 28.34 -6.93 10.12
C ILE A 215 29.72 -7.32 9.57
N SER A 216 30.73 -6.50 9.85
CA SER A 216 32.10 -6.72 9.43
C SER A 216 32.96 -7.08 10.64
N GLY A 217 33.59 -8.23 10.58
CA GLY A 217 34.46 -8.77 11.61
C GLY A 217 35.88 -9.02 11.10
N LYS A 218 36.54 -10.01 11.72
CA LYS A 218 37.84 -10.52 11.28
C LYS A 218 37.76 -12.06 11.29
N GLY A 219 37.68 -12.61 10.10
CA GLY A 219 37.60 -14.04 9.88
C GLY A 219 38.93 -14.74 10.17
N GLY A 220 38.87 -16.07 10.09
CA GLY A 220 40.06 -16.90 10.30
C GLY A 220 39.74 -18.36 10.61
N HIS A 221 40.77 -19.09 11.04
CA HIS A 221 40.65 -20.51 11.33
C HIS A 221 39.73 -20.76 12.54
N GLY A 222 38.70 -21.57 12.37
CA GLY A 222 37.69 -21.87 13.41
C GLY A 222 38.26 -22.49 14.70
N ALA A 223 39.43 -23.14 14.62
CA ALA A 223 40.11 -23.68 15.81
C ALA A 223 40.87 -22.63 16.63
N ILE A 224 40.97 -21.37 16.18
CA ILE A 224 41.66 -20.27 16.86
C ILE A 224 40.74 -19.08 17.03
N PRO A 225 39.57 -19.23 17.69
CA PRO A 225 38.50 -18.20 17.71
C PRO A 225 38.92 -16.90 18.43
N ASN A 226 39.82 -16.97 19.38
CA ASN A 226 40.27 -15.82 20.18
C ASN A 226 41.03 -14.72 19.39
N LEU A 227 41.50 -15.04 18.19
CA LEU A 227 42.16 -14.09 17.29
C LEU A 227 41.18 -13.42 16.32
N ASN A 228 39.94 -13.84 16.30
CA ASN A 228 38.92 -13.46 15.37
C ASN A 228 37.90 -12.50 16.01
N ALA A 229 37.23 -11.73 15.17
CA ALA A 229 36.01 -10.99 15.51
C ALA A 229 34.89 -11.64 14.70
N ASP A 230 34.07 -12.48 15.32
CA ASP A 230 33.12 -13.36 14.64
C ASP A 230 31.83 -12.65 14.30
N PRO A 231 31.57 -12.34 13.01
CA PRO A 231 30.35 -11.64 12.61
C PRO A 231 29.12 -12.54 12.66
N ILE A 232 29.24 -13.86 12.57
CA ILE A 232 28.11 -14.80 12.73
C ILE A 232 27.63 -14.79 14.18
N LYS A 233 28.53 -14.90 15.15
CA LYS A 233 28.20 -14.78 16.56
C LYS A 233 27.50 -13.48 16.85
N THR A 234 28.06 -12.37 16.34
CA THR A 234 27.49 -11.01 16.48
C THR A 234 26.08 -10.94 15.88
N ALA A 235 25.85 -11.51 14.70
CA ALA A 235 24.55 -11.57 14.05
C ALA A 235 23.51 -12.34 14.88
N VAL A 236 23.89 -13.46 15.50
CA VAL A 236 23.02 -14.25 16.39
C VAL A 236 22.63 -13.46 17.64
N GLU A 237 23.56 -12.74 18.24
CA GLU A 237 23.30 -11.90 19.41
C GLU A 237 22.37 -10.74 19.06
N ILE A 238 22.58 -10.05 17.92
CA ILE A 238 21.69 -9.01 17.42
C ILE A 238 20.29 -9.57 17.15
N TYR A 239 20.19 -10.73 16.48
CA TYR A 239 18.91 -11.41 16.24
C TYR A 239 18.17 -11.64 17.56
N SER A 240 18.84 -12.19 18.56
CA SER A 240 18.24 -12.51 19.87
C SER A 240 17.80 -11.25 20.59
N ALA A 241 18.62 -10.18 20.54
CA ALA A 241 18.29 -8.89 21.14
C ALA A 241 17.05 -8.24 20.48
N PHE A 242 16.93 -8.33 19.14
CA PHE A 242 15.78 -7.80 18.43
C PHE A 242 14.49 -8.57 18.72
N LYS A 243 14.56 -9.90 18.88
CA LYS A 243 13.39 -10.71 19.28
C LYS A 243 12.91 -10.31 20.68
N ASN A 244 13.84 -10.14 21.63
CA ASN A 244 13.51 -9.68 22.97
C ASN A 244 12.95 -8.23 23.00
N LEU A 245 13.47 -7.36 22.14
CA LEU A 245 12.95 -5.98 21.99
C LEU A 245 11.52 -6.01 21.45
N ALA A 246 11.25 -6.81 20.43
CA ALA A 246 9.93 -6.96 19.83
C ALA A 246 8.86 -7.37 20.85
N GLU A 247 9.18 -8.33 21.73
CA GLU A 247 8.27 -8.79 22.79
C GLU A 247 8.01 -7.69 23.85
N LYS A 248 9.04 -6.93 24.24
CA LYS A 248 8.92 -5.86 25.23
C LYS A 248 8.15 -4.65 24.76
N GLU A 249 8.32 -4.27 23.51
CA GLU A 249 7.77 -3.02 22.95
C GLU A 249 6.49 -3.26 22.13
N ASN A 250 5.95 -4.48 22.12
CA ASN A 250 4.78 -4.85 21.32
C ASN A 250 4.92 -4.47 19.82
N ALA A 251 6.11 -4.71 19.26
CA ALA A 251 6.43 -4.46 17.86
C ALA A 251 6.61 -5.78 17.09
N LEU A 252 6.47 -5.73 15.76
CA LEU A 252 6.78 -6.86 14.91
C LEU A 252 8.15 -6.66 14.27
N ILE A 253 9.16 -7.40 14.76
CA ILE A 253 10.49 -7.43 14.15
C ILE A 253 10.71 -8.82 13.55
N THR A 254 10.80 -8.87 12.21
CA THR A 254 11.05 -10.09 11.45
C THR A 254 12.42 -10.03 10.81
N ILE A 255 13.22 -11.08 11.00
CA ILE A 255 14.47 -11.28 10.27
C ILE A 255 14.18 -12.35 9.21
N GLY A 256 14.20 -11.96 7.95
CA GLY A 256 13.96 -12.83 6.79
C GLY A 256 15.24 -13.21 6.02
N LYS A 257 16.33 -12.50 6.28
CA LYS A 257 17.64 -12.73 5.64
C LYS A 257 18.70 -12.90 6.73
N PHE A 258 19.42 -14.01 6.70
CA PHE A 258 20.55 -14.29 7.55
C PHE A 258 21.62 -15.01 6.72
N GLN A 259 22.73 -14.36 6.47
CA GLN A 259 23.79 -14.87 5.60
C GLN A 259 25.15 -14.69 6.27
N GLY A 260 26.04 -15.68 6.17
CA GLY A 260 27.40 -15.61 6.67
C GLY A 260 28.11 -16.94 6.54
N GLY A 261 29.35 -16.91 6.06
CA GLY A 261 30.22 -18.08 5.89
C GLY A 261 29.88 -18.98 4.71
N ASP A 262 30.90 -19.63 4.15
CA ASP A 262 30.81 -20.52 3.01
C ASP A 262 31.31 -21.94 3.36
N THR A 263 32.05 -22.09 4.48
CA THR A 263 32.61 -23.38 4.94
C THR A 263 32.48 -23.51 6.45
N ASP A 264 32.50 -24.77 6.93
CA ASP A 264 32.23 -25.15 8.33
C ASP A 264 33.38 -24.89 9.30
N ASN A 265 34.61 -24.70 8.81
CA ASN A 265 35.82 -24.56 9.62
C ASN A 265 36.53 -23.19 9.48
N VAL A 266 35.85 -22.20 8.83
CA VAL A 266 36.36 -20.85 8.66
C VAL A 266 35.36 -19.85 9.18
N ILE A 267 35.78 -18.98 10.10
CA ILE A 267 34.99 -17.81 10.51
C ILE A 267 35.06 -16.79 9.38
N PRO A 268 33.93 -16.31 8.85
CA PRO A 268 33.92 -15.34 7.74
C PRO A 268 34.30 -13.94 8.20
N ASP A 269 34.59 -13.05 7.25
CA ASP A 269 34.80 -11.61 7.53
C ASP A 269 33.47 -10.84 7.64
N ILE A 270 32.40 -11.39 7.08
CA ILE A 270 31.13 -10.68 6.94
C ILE A 270 29.94 -11.61 7.27
N ALA A 271 28.93 -11.02 7.96
CA ALA A 271 27.59 -11.56 8.03
C ALA A 271 26.56 -10.46 7.68
N VAL A 272 25.39 -10.86 7.21
CA VAL A 272 24.30 -9.93 6.83
C VAL A 272 23.00 -10.40 7.46
N LEU A 273 22.32 -9.48 8.15
CA LEU A 273 20.93 -9.62 8.57
C LEU A 273 20.06 -8.67 7.75
N GLY A 274 18.88 -9.13 7.36
CA GLY A 274 17.87 -8.28 6.75
C GLY A 274 16.49 -8.60 7.26
N GLY A 275 15.67 -7.58 7.45
CA GLY A 275 14.37 -7.76 8.04
C GLY A 275 13.42 -6.58 7.90
N SER A 276 12.34 -6.65 8.66
CA SER A 276 11.36 -5.57 8.75
C SER A 276 10.96 -5.30 10.20
N LEU A 277 10.79 -4.02 10.52
CA LEU A 277 10.12 -3.52 11.71
C LEU A 277 8.73 -3.03 11.32
N ARG A 278 7.70 -3.40 12.10
CA ARG A 278 6.32 -2.90 11.94
C ARG A 278 5.79 -2.42 13.29
N THR A 279 5.19 -1.26 13.30
CA THR A 279 4.63 -0.63 14.51
C THR A 279 3.30 0.05 14.21
N ASP A 280 2.58 0.37 15.26
CA ASP A 280 1.26 0.97 15.18
C ASP A 280 1.27 2.51 15.26
N SER A 281 2.42 3.13 15.45
CA SER A 281 2.55 4.60 15.47
C SER A 281 3.91 5.05 14.93
N LYS A 282 4.00 6.29 14.46
CA LYS A 282 5.28 6.89 14.02
C LYS A 282 6.25 7.06 15.17
N GLU A 283 5.74 7.39 16.33
CA GLU A 283 6.52 7.56 17.53
C GLU A 283 7.21 6.25 17.91
N ASN A 284 6.44 5.13 17.90
CA ASN A 284 6.97 3.79 18.16
C ASN A 284 7.92 3.35 17.06
N GLN A 285 7.60 3.64 15.77
CA GLN A 285 8.46 3.33 14.64
C GLN A 285 9.85 3.93 14.83
N LYS A 286 9.91 5.23 15.10
CA LYS A 286 11.17 5.92 15.34
C LYS A 286 11.90 5.41 16.57
N LEU A 287 11.19 5.31 17.72
CA LEU A 287 11.76 4.88 18.98
C LEU A 287 12.40 3.48 18.87
N ILE A 288 11.68 2.53 18.26
CA ILE A 288 12.14 1.15 18.18
C ILE A 288 13.27 1.02 17.15
N SER A 289 13.17 1.72 16.02
CA SER A 289 14.24 1.76 15.02
C SER A 289 15.56 2.31 15.61
N ASP A 290 15.48 3.41 16.38
CA ASP A 290 16.64 3.97 17.08
C ASP A 290 17.23 2.97 18.09
N LYS A 291 16.38 2.32 18.91
CA LYS A 291 16.82 1.27 19.86
C LYS A 291 17.48 0.09 19.15
N MET A 292 16.93 -0.36 18.02
CA MET A 292 17.53 -1.45 17.23
C MET A 292 18.94 -1.11 16.79
N LYS A 293 19.13 0.11 16.28
CA LYS A 293 20.45 0.59 15.84
C LYS A 293 21.43 0.66 16.99
N GLU A 294 21.07 1.30 18.10
CA GLU A 294 21.93 1.42 19.30
C GLU A 294 22.31 0.04 19.85
N MET A 295 21.37 -0.89 19.94
CA MET A 295 21.64 -2.27 20.41
C MET A 295 22.59 -3.00 19.47
N ALA A 296 22.38 -2.91 18.15
CA ALA A 296 23.24 -3.56 17.18
C ALA A 296 24.67 -3.00 17.20
N GLU A 297 24.83 -1.67 17.30
CA GLU A 297 26.13 -1.01 17.45
C GLU A 297 26.85 -1.44 18.74
N HIS A 298 26.13 -1.53 19.85
CA HIS A 298 26.69 -1.97 21.15
C HIS A 298 27.18 -3.41 21.08
N ILE A 299 26.34 -4.33 20.61
CA ILE A 299 26.68 -5.75 20.48
C ILE A 299 27.88 -5.96 19.54
N ALA A 300 27.91 -5.26 18.42
CA ALA A 300 29.02 -5.34 17.49
C ALA A 300 30.34 -4.88 18.12
N LYS A 301 30.31 -3.77 18.85
CA LYS A 301 31.48 -3.25 19.57
C LYS A 301 32.00 -4.25 20.61
N GLU A 302 31.15 -4.90 21.40
CA GLU A 302 31.54 -5.90 22.39
C GLU A 302 32.22 -7.11 21.71
N ASN A 303 31.74 -7.49 20.52
CA ASN A 303 32.32 -8.56 19.72
C ASN A 303 33.48 -8.12 18.80
N LYS A 304 33.99 -6.89 18.94
CA LYS A 304 35.05 -6.30 18.11
C LYS A 304 34.72 -6.27 16.62
N CYS A 305 33.43 -6.28 16.27
CA CYS A 305 32.90 -6.10 14.94
C CYS A 305 32.50 -4.63 14.70
N SER A 306 32.31 -4.27 13.44
CA SER A 306 31.63 -3.03 13.03
C SER A 306 30.36 -3.38 12.27
N ILE A 307 29.39 -2.45 12.25
CA ILE A 307 28.16 -2.62 11.48
C ILE A 307 27.90 -1.42 10.58
N ASP A 308 27.21 -1.73 9.48
CA ASP A 308 26.48 -0.74 8.68
C ASP A 308 24.99 -1.09 8.77
N PHE A 309 24.18 -0.22 9.39
CA PHE A 309 22.75 -0.38 9.60
C PHE A 309 22.01 0.57 8.67
N VAL A 310 21.30 0.04 7.68
CA VAL A 310 20.61 0.81 6.64
C VAL A 310 19.11 0.50 6.66
N ILE A 311 18.28 1.55 6.61
CA ILE A 311 16.86 1.44 6.31
C ILE A 311 16.68 1.64 4.80
N ASN A 312 16.31 0.57 4.10
CA ASN A 312 16.18 0.54 2.65
C ASN A 312 14.84 1.09 2.13
N ALA A 313 13.80 0.99 2.96
CA ALA A 313 12.48 1.56 2.71
C ALA A 313 11.79 1.81 4.07
N SER A 314 11.02 2.90 4.15
CA SER A 314 10.29 3.28 5.36
C SER A 314 8.97 3.94 4.98
N VAL A 315 7.88 3.44 5.56
CA VAL A 315 6.55 4.02 5.42
C VAL A 315 5.87 4.13 6.80
N PRO A 316 5.15 5.22 7.07
CA PRO A 316 4.43 5.39 8.34
C PRO A 316 3.22 4.45 8.41
N PRO A 317 2.57 4.31 9.57
CA PRO A 317 1.28 3.64 9.65
C PRO A 317 0.25 4.30 8.72
N LEU A 318 -0.58 3.49 8.07
CA LEU A 318 -1.67 4.01 7.26
C LEU A 318 -2.84 4.36 8.19
N VAL A 319 -3.14 5.66 8.25
CA VAL A 319 -4.24 6.20 9.04
C VAL A 319 -5.20 6.92 8.09
N CYS A 320 -6.45 6.50 8.11
CA CYS A 320 -7.50 7.19 7.37
C CYS A 320 -7.96 8.46 8.11
N ASN A 321 -8.36 9.47 7.36
CA ASN A 321 -9.06 10.61 7.95
C ASN A 321 -10.49 10.19 8.28
N ASN A 322 -10.88 10.24 9.54
CA ASN A 322 -12.18 9.76 10.05
C ASN A 322 -13.36 10.34 9.27
N GLU A 323 -13.48 11.66 9.20
CA GLU A 323 -14.61 12.34 8.54
C GLU A 323 -14.68 11.99 7.04
N PHE A 324 -13.52 11.95 6.37
CA PHE A 324 -13.45 11.61 4.96
C PHE A 324 -13.78 10.13 4.69
N ALA A 325 -13.25 9.21 5.51
CA ALA A 325 -13.52 7.78 5.39
C ALA A 325 -15.00 7.47 5.62
N GLU A 326 -15.62 8.01 6.66
CA GLU A 326 -17.06 7.84 6.92
C GLU A 326 -17.92 8.40 5.78
N ARG A 327 -17.53 9.52 5.19
CA ARG A 327 -18.20 10.06 4.02
C ARG A 327 -18.11 9.11 2.82
N VAL A 328 -16.93 8.55 2.55
CA VAL A 328 -16.74 7.56 1.46
C VAL A 328 -17.58 6.31 1.71
N ILE A 329 -17.62 5.80 2.93
CA ILE A 329 -18.46 4.66 3.30
C ILE A 329 -19.97 4.98 3.09
N GLY A 330 -20.40 6.17 3.48
CA GLY A 330 -21.76 6.66 3.19
C GLY A 330 -22.11 6.60 1.71
N LEU A 331 -21.18 7.03 0.85
CA LEU A 331 -21.35 6.98 -0.62
C LEU A 331 -21.37 5.54 -1.15
N LEU A 332 -20.59 4.63 -0.58
CA LEU A 332 -20.64 3.22 -0.97
C LEU A 332 -21.98 2.57 -0.64
N ARG A 333 -22.62 2.95 0.48
CA ARG A 333 -23.99 2.49 0.82
C ARG A 333 -25.02 2.92 -0.23
N GLU A 334 -24.87 4.11 -0.80
CA GLU A 334 -25.76 4.63 -1.85
C GLU A 334 -25.72 3.86 -3.17
N LEU A 335 -24.65 3.08 -3.42
CA LEU A 335 -24.53 2.22 -4.60
C LEU A 335 -25.55 1.09 -4.62
N ASN A 336 -26.15 0.73 -3.48
CA ASN A 336 -27.11 -0.38 -3.34
C ASN A 336 -26.61 -1.67 -4.02
N MET A 337 -25.34 -2.02 -3.75
CA MET A 337 -24.71 -3.23 -4.28
C MET A 337 -25.38 -4.48 -3.73
N GLU A 338 -25.46 -5.52 -4.55
CA GLU A 338 -25.93 -6.83 -4.09
C GLU A 338 -24.99 -7.38 -3.01
N ASN A 339 -25.57 -7.99 -1.97
CA ASN A 339 -24.85 -8.59 -0.84
C ASN A 339 -23.93 -7.62 -0.08
N TYR A 340 -24.22 -6.30 -0.12
CA TYR A 340 -23.45 -5.31 0.61
C TYR A 340 -23.38 -5.62 2.10
N LYS A 341 -22.16 -5.70 2.63
CA LYS A 341 -21.86 -5.87 4.05
C LYS A 341 -20.69 -4.96 4.44
N GLU A 342 -20.62 -4.60 5.70
CA GLU A 342 -19.52 -3.80 6.24
C GLU A 342 -18.85 -4.55 7.39
N ILE A 343 -17.53 -4.43 7.44
CA ILE A 343 -16.69 -4.80 8.58
C ILE A 343 -15.86 -3.57 8.92
N SER A 344 -16.21 -2.90 10.01
CA SER A 344 -15.47 -1.75 10.53
C SER A 344 -14.29 -2.19 11.42
N ASP A 345 -13.48 -1.22 11.83
CA ASP A 345 -12.43 -1.34 12.84
C ASP A 345 -11.36 -2.37 12.49
N ILE A 346 -11.19 -2.68 11.18
CA ILE A 346 -10.13 -3.58 10.76
C ILE A 346 -8.76 -2.94 10.98
N LYS A 347 -7.85 -3.73 11.56
CA LYS A 347 -6.45 -3.37 11.75
C LYS A 347 -5.59 -4.53 11.27
N VAL A 348 -4.77 -4.28 10.26
CA VAL A 348 -3.89 -5.29 9.69
C VAL A 348 -2.43 -4.95 9.93
N THR A 349 -1.62 -5.97 10.16
CA THR A 349 -0.18 -5.81 10.37
C THR A 349 0.61 -5.66 9.06
N ALA A 350 -0.08 -5.67 7.92
CA ALA A 350 0.47 -5.28 6.62
C ALA A 350 0.79 -3.78 6.58
N SER A 351 1.40 -3.32 5.53
CA SER A 351 1.71 -1.91 5.27
C SER A 351 1.45 -1.62 3.80
N ASP A 352 1.16 -0.37 3.48
CA ASP A 352 1.02 0.13 2.11
C ASP A 352 1.63 1.55 2.05
N ASP A 353 2.39 1.84 1.00
CA ASP A 353 3.05 3.13 0.85
C ASP A 353 2.10 4.29 0.47
N PHE A 354 0.80 4.02 0.26
CA PHE A 354 -0.25 5.04 0.26
C PHE A 354 -0.28 5.82 1.58
N SER A 355 0.23 5.23 2.65
CA SER A 355 0.42 5.89 3.94
C SER A 355 1.26 7.17 3.84
N LEU A 356 2.20 7.26 2.90
CA LEU A 356 2.95 8.49 2.62
C LEU A 356 2.07 9.63 2.10
N ILE A 357 0.97 9.30 1.42
CA ILE A 357 -0.03 10.27 0.95
C ILE A 357 -0.93 10.67 2.13
N THR A 358 -1.51 9.69 2.86
CA THR A 358 -2.42 9.97 3.98
C THR A 358 -1.73 10.67 5.14
N ASP A 359 -0.41 10.57 5.23
CA ASP A 359 0.40 11.34 6.17
C ASP A 359 0.44 12.85 5.89
N LYS A 360 0.19 13.26 4.67
CA LYS A 360 0.30 14.65 4.19
C LYS A 360 -1.06 15.31 3.96
N ILE A 361 -2.05 14.54 3.54
CA ILE A 361 -3.39 15.02 3.20
C ILE A 361 -4.47 14.06 3.73
N PRO A 362 -5.70 14.55 3.97
CA PRO A 362 -6.82 13.68 4.33
C PRO A 362 -7.02 12.59 3.28
N GLY A 363 -7.06 11.32 3.70
CA GLY A 363 -7.23 10.20 2.80
C GLY A 363 -8.08 9.09 3.39
N ALA A 364 -8.61 8.24 2.51
CA ALA A 364 -9.30 7.01 2.87
C ALA A 364 -8.74 5.84 2.07
N TYR A 365 -8.62 4.71 2.75
CA TYR A 365 -8.20 3.43 2.19
C TYR A 365 -9.20 2.37 2.61
N ILE A 366 -9.80 1.69 1.64
CA ILE A 366 -10.92 0.80 1.87
C ILE A 366 -10.69 -0.51 1.14
N TYR A 367 -10.88 -1.63 1.84
CA TYR A 367 -10.85 -2.95 1.23
C TYR A 367 -12.19 -3.32 0.62
N LEU A 368 -12.14 -3.88 -0.58
CA LEU A 368 -13.25 -4.53 -1.25
C LEU A 368 -12.98 -6.04 -1.28
N ALA A 369 -13.79 -6.82 -0.60
CA ALA A 369 -13.62 -8.26 -0.61
C ALA A 369 -13.86 -8.83 -2.01
N CYS A 370 -12.95 -9.70 -2.44
CA CYS A 370 -13.01 -10.39 -3.73
C CYS A 370 -12.68 -11.88 -3.59
N GLY A 371 -12.99 -12.45 -2.43
CA GLY A 371 -12.77 -13.86 -2.15
C GLY A 371 -13.94 -14.76 -2.55
N PHE A 372 -13.82 -16.01 -2.16
CA PHE A 372 -14.80 -17.05 -2.38
C PHE A 372 -15.13 -17.73 -1.04
N GLU A 373 -16.39 -18.07 -0.80
CA GLU A 373 -16.81 -18.75 0.42
C GLU A 373 -16.51 -20.27 0.43
N ASP A 374 -15.98 -20.79 -0.68
CA ASP A 374 -15.63 -22.20 -0.87
C ASP A 374 -14.09 -22.42 -0.90
N GLU A 375 -13.65 -23.63 -1.27
CA GLU A 375 -12.23 -24.01 -1.35
C GLU A 375 -11.37 -23.10 -2.23
N ARG A 376 -11.95 -22.32 -3.15
CA ARG A 376 -11.24 -21.32 -3.94
C ARG A 376 -10.72 -20.18 -3.09
N GLY A 377 -11.39 -19.86 -1.98
CA GLY A 377 -10.95 -18.86 -0.99
C GLY A 377 -9.91 -19.35 0.01
N LYS A 378 -9.40 -20.56 -0.14
CA LYS A 378 -8.45 -21.17 0.82
C LYS A 378 -7.15 -20.38 0.97
N PHE A 379 -6.68 -19.77 -0.09
CA PHE A 379 -5.43 -19.01 -0.10
C PHE A 379 -5.71 -17.51 -0.07
N THR A 380 -4.91 -16.80 0.73
CA THR A 380 -4.95 -15.33 0.84
C THR A 380 -3.89 -14.69 -0.04
N ALA A 381 -3.84 -13.36 -0.08
CA ALA A 381 -2.82 -12.59 -0.80
C ALA A 381 -1.39 -13.10 -0.52
N HIS A 382 -0.48 -12.88 -1.47
CA HIS A 382 0.92 -13.33 -1.47
C HIS A 382 1.12 -14.85 -1.52
N ASN A 383 0.06 -15.63 -1.78
CA ASN A 383 0.19 -17.06 -2.06
C ASN A 383 0.15 -17.30 -3.57
N PRO A 384 1.07 -18.11 -4.17
CA PRO A 384 1.09 -18.35 -5.62
C PRO A 384 -0.19 -19.02 -6.18
N ARG A 385 -1.04 -19.56 -5.31
CA ARG A 385 -2.32 -20.22 -5.66
C ARG A 385 -3.54 -19.40 -5.30
N VAL A 386 -3.38 -18.13 -4.90
CA VAL A 386 -4.51 -17.25 -4.56
C VAL A 386 -5.43 -17.07 -5.77
N LEU A 387 -6.72 -17.06 -5.51
CA LEU A 387 -7.75 -16.77 -6.49
C LEU A 387 -8.56 -15.55 -6.06
N PHE A 388 -8.89 -14.72 -7.04
CA PHE A 388 -9.71 -13.53 -6.85
C PHE A 388 -10.96 -13.63 -7.69
N ASN A 389 -12.10 -13.25 -7.12
CA ASN A 389 -13.40 -13.30 -7.78
C ASN A 389 -13.63 -12.05 -8.64
N GLU A 390 -13.71 -12.23 -9.95
CA GLU A 390 -13.92 -11.15 -10.92
C GLU A 390 -15.30 -10.47 -10.82
N ASP A 391 -16.23 -11.03 -10.03
CA ASP A 391 -17.52 -10.38 -9.74
C ASP A 391 -17.37 -9.08 -8.94
N VAL A 392 -16.21 -8.83 -8.33
CA VAL A 392 -15.87 -7.56 -7.68
C VAL A 392 -15.66 -6.42 -8.70
N CYS A 393 -15.41 -6.71 -9.98
CA CYS A 393 -15.07 -5.70 -10.98
C CYS A 393 -16.09 -4.55 -11.08
N PRO A 394 -17.40 -4.78 -11.20
CA PRO A 394 -18.36 -3.69 -11.23
C PRO A 394 -18.38 -2.86 -9.93
N ILE A 395 -18.11 -3.51 -8.79
CA ILE A 395 -18.08 -2.87 -7.48
C ILE A 395 -16.91 -1.91 -7.40
N GLY A 396 -15.69 -2.36 -7.74
CA GLY A 396 -14.49 -1.52 -7.70
C GLY A 396 -14.58 -0.31 -8.65
N VAL A 397 -15.08 -0.52 -9.86
CA VAL A 397 -15.33 0.55 -10.83
C VAL A 397 -16.34 1.56 -10.31
N ALA A 398 -17.47 1.07 -9.76
CA ALA A 398 -18.50 1.95 -9.22
C ALA A 398 -18.02 2.69 -7.98
N ALA A 399 -17.25 2.05 -7.11
CA ALA A 399 -16.69 2.66 -5.92
C ALA A 399 -15.82 3.88 -6.26
N PHE A 400 -14.85 3.73 -7.16
CA PHE A 400 -14.04 4.86 -7.61
C PHE A 400 -14.88 5.94 -8.30
N ALA A 401 -15.73 5.57 -9.26
CA ALA A 401 -16.46 6.52 -10.07
C ALA A 401 -17.53 7.28 -9.27
N HIS A 402 -18.31 6.57 -8.44
CA HIS A 402 -19.38 7.18 -7.63
C HIS A 402 -18.80 8.09 -6.55
N CYS A 403 -17.84 7.59 -5.78
CA CYS A 403 -17.22 8.41 -4.73
C CYS A 403 -16.59 9.67 -5.31
N ALA A 404 -15.82 9.57 -6.39
CA ALA A 404 -15.20 10.74 -7.01
C ALA A 404 -16.21 11.72 -7.55
N TYR A 405 -17.26 11.24 -8.21
CA TYR A 405 -18.32 12.10 -8.74
C TYR A 405 -19.08 12.82 -7.63
N GLU A 406 -19.53 12.10 -6.59
CA GLU A 406 -20.31 12.67 -5.48
C GLU A 406 -19.50 13.62 -4.59
N LEU A 407 -18.18 13.41 -4.51
CA LEU A 407 -17.27 14.32 -3.81
C LEU A 407 -17.03 15.63 -4.56
N LEU A 408 -17.28 15.64 -5.89
CA LEU A 408 -16.91 16.75 -6.78
C LEU A 408 -18.10 17.35 -7.59
N LYS A 409 -19.34 16.88 -7.39
CA LYS A 409 -20.52 17.42 -8.08
C LYS A 409 -21.05 18.74 -7.49
#